data_7f523a77e026b4d73c18059b56e8499c
#
_entry.id   7f523a77e026b4d73c18059b56e8499c
#
_cell.length_a   1.000
_cell.length_b   1.000
_cell.length_c   1.000
_cell.angle_alpha   90.00
_cell.angle_beta   90.00
_cell.angle_gamma   90.00
#
_symmetry.space_group_name_H-M   'P 1'
#
loop_
_entity.id
_entity.type
_entity.pdbx_description
1 polymer ?
#
loop_
_entity_poly.entity_id
_entity_poly.type
_entity_poly.pdbx_seq_one_letter_code
_entity_poly.pdbx_strand_id
1 'polypeptide(L)'
;MRRIVVTGMGAVSPLGANVGISWSRLLAGQSGIRRLGEDVVGDLPSKIGGVVPSIVEDPEGGFDPDTVSAPKDQRKVDRFILFALAAADEALTQARWKPISSDDRLRTATIIASGIGGFPAITEAVRTVDQRGVRRLSPFTVPSFLVNLAAGQASIRFGFKGPIGAPVTACAAGVQAIGDAARLIRANEADIAVCGGTEACMNIVSLGGFAAARSLSTGFNETPSRASRPFDMMRDGFVMGEGAGILVIEALSHALARGATPIAELVGYGTTADAHHITSGPEDGNGARRAMEIAIAQAGIAPREIGHLNAHATSTPVGDLGEIRAIKSVFGSDNTVAVSGTKSATGHLLGAAGGLEAIFTILALSNQIAPPTLNLNAPDPEAVGIDFVANDARRVEMKYAISNGFGFGGVNASALFRRWEEGGPGRSPSVS
;
A
#
# COMPACT_ATOMS: atom_id res chain seq x y z
N MET A 1 -14.22 16.06 -16.35
CA MET A 1 -13.99 15.33 -15.08
C MET A 1 -12.95 16.10 -14.27
N ARG A 2 -13.09 16.27 -12.93
CA ARG A 2 -12.08 16.95 -12.09
C ARG A 2 -10.76 16.19 -12.16
N ARG A 3 -9.66 16.88 -12.45
CA ARG A 3 -8.30 16.31 -12.39
C ARG A 3 -7.91 16.15 -10.92
N ILE A 4 -7.20 15.08 -10.61
CA ILE A 4 -6.81 14.74 -9.24
C ILE A 4 -5.30 14.67 -9.14
N VAL A 5 -4.74 15.39 -8.20
CA VAL A 5 -3.29 15.42 -7.96
C VAL A 5 -2.95 14.89 -6.58
N VAL A 6 -1.77 14.34 -6.44
CA VAL A 6 -1.15 13.96 -5.16
C VAL A 6 -0.33 15.14 -4.69
N THR A 7 -0.55 15.57 -3.46
CA THR A 7 0.19 16.69 -2.85
C THR A 7 0.95 16.29 -1.59
N GLY A 8 0.69 15.09 -1.04
CA GLY A 8 1.42 14.59 0.10
C GLY A 8 1.45 13.06 0.14
N MET A 9 2.50 12.53 0.74
CA MET A 9 2.76 11.11 0.94
C MET A 9 3.32 10.90 2.34
N GLY A 10 2.93 9.80 2.99
CA GLY A 10 3.49 9.39 4.27
C GLY A 10 3.52 7.88 4.40
N ALA A 11 4.56 7.34 5.00
CA ALA A 11 4.79 5.91 5.07
C ALA A 11 5.33 5.44 6.40
N VAL A 12 4.90 4.25 6.79
CA VAL A 12 5.54 3.43 7.82
C VAL A 12 5.72 2.05 7.20
N SER A 13 6.94 1.54 7.16
CA SER A 13 7.26 0.29 6.47
C SER A 13 8.37 -0.49 7.18
N PRO A 14 8.60 -1.76 6.84
CA PRO A 14 9.75 -2.53 7.32
C PRO A 14 11.11 -1.92 6.94
N LEU A 15 11.13 -1.04 5.95
CA LEU A 15 12.33 -0.30 5.54
C LEU A 15 12.54 0.99 6.32
N GLY A 16 11.52 1.49 7.03
CA GLY A 16 11.61 2.71 7.83
C GLY A 16 10.26 3.39 8.04
N ALA A 17 10.20 4.28 9.02
CA ALA A 17 8.98 4.93 9.48
C ALA A 17 8.71 6.30 8.81
N ASN A 18 9.26 6.53 7.62
CA ASN A 18 8.93 7.66 6.76
C ASN A 18 9.22 7.35 5.29
N VAL A 19 8.69 8.19 4.40
CA VAL A 19 8.81 8.03 2.93
C VAL A 19 10.27 8.08 2.48
N GLY A 20 11.06 9.04 2.96
CA GLY A 20 12.43 9.25 2.51
C GLY A 20 13.36 8.08 2.81
N ILE A 21 13.31 7.57 4.05
CA ILE A 21 14.10 6.42 4.49
C ILE A 21 13.64 5.15 3.78
N SER A 22 12.32 4.91 3.72
CA SER A 22 11.77 3.73 3.01
C SER A 22 12.21 3.70 1.55
N TRP A 23 12.16 4.84 0.86
CA TRP A 23 12.59 4.94 -0.54
C TRP A 23 14.09 4.74 -0.73
N SER A 24 14.92 5.40 0.07
CA SER A 24 16.38 5.28 -0.05
C SER A 24 16.86 3.85 0.19
N ARG A 25 16.29 3.17 1.19
CA ARG A 25 16.62 1.77 1.51
C ARG A 25 16.09 0.80 0.46
N LEU A 26 14.91 1.07 -0.12
CA LEU A 26 14.39 0.29 -1.25
C LEU A 26 15.32 0.37 -2.46
N LEU A 27 15.76 1.57 -2.84
CA LEU A 27 16.69 1.76 -3.96
C LEU A 27 18.08 1.15 -3.70
N ALA A 28 18.51 1.11 -2.43
CA ALA A 28 19.75 0.47 -2.02
C ALA A 28 19.66 -1.06 -1.95
N GLY A 29 18.52 -1.66 -2.33
CA GLY A 29 18.33 -3.11 -2.29
C GLY A 29 18.29 -3.71 -0.88
N GLN A 30 17.93 -2.91 0.14
CA GLN A 30 17.81 -3.41 1.50
C GLN A 30 16.50 -4.16 1.69
N SER A 31 16.54 -5.22 2.47
CA SER A 31 15.35 -5.97 2.87
C SER A 31 14.96 -5.64 4.31
N GLY A 32 13.69 -5.34 4.52
CA GLY A 32 13.08 -5.20 5.85
C GLY A 32 12.55 -6.51 6.43
N ILE A 33 12.77 -7.63 5.73
CA ILE A 33 12.32 -8.96 6.18
C ILE A 33 13.36 -9.54 7.13
N ARG A 34 12.90 -9.98 8.30
CA ARG A 34 13.75 -10.50 9.37
C ARG A 34 13.11 -11.70 10.08
N ARG A 35 13.90 -12.41 10.87
CA ARG A 35 13.40 -13.44 11.77
C ARG A 35 12.55 -12.78 12.87
N LEU A 36 11.42 -13.40 13.17
CA LEU A 36 10.50 -12.97 14.22
C LEU A 36 10.87 -13.64 15.55
N GLY A 37 10.46 -13.00 16.66
CA GLY A 37 10.64 -13.58 18.00
C GLY A 37 9.81 -14.84 18.22
N GLU A 38 10.29 -15.75 19.05
CA GLU A 38 9.60 -17.00 19.36
C GLU A 38 8.23 -16.78 20.03
N ASP A 39 8.04 -15.65 20.71
CA ASP A 39 6.76 -15.22 21.28
C ASP A 39 5.69 -14.91 20.21
N VAL A 40 6.14 -14.56 19.00
CA VAL A 40 5.26 -14.27 17.85
C VAL A 40 5.00 -15.53 17.03
N VAL A 41 6.02 -16.38 16.81
CA VAL A 41 5.93 -17.49 15.85
C VAL A 41 5.73 -18.86 16.49
N GLY A 42 6.18 -19.07 17.74
CA GLY A 42 6.04 -20.38 18.42
C GLY A 42 6.48 -21.55 17.54
N ASP A 43 5.58 -22.51 17.28
CA ASP A 43 5.79 -23.70 16.47
C ASP A 43 5.40 -23.53 14.98
N LEU A 44 5.09 -22.31 14.52
CA LEU A 44 4.72 -22.06 13.12
C LEU A 44 5.83 -22.46 12.14
N PRO A 45 5.50 -22.95 10.95
CA PRO A 45 6.50 -23.33 9.94
C PRO A 45 7.23 -22.12 9.33
N SER A 46 6.61 -20.94 9.32
CA SER A 46 7.22 -19.68 8.90
C SER A 46 7.65 -18.87 10.11
N LYS A 47 8.92 -18.48 10.16
CA LYS A 47 9.55 -17.76 11.29
C LYS A 47 9.95 -16.34 10.95
N ILE A 48 9.45 -15.79 9.85
CA ILE A 48 9.92 -14.55 9.25
C ILE A 48 8.79 -13.59 8.97
N GLY A 49 9.12 -12.29 8.94
CA GLY A 49 8.17 -11.23 8.62
C GLY A 49 8.84 -9.90 8.30
N GLY A 50 8.12 -9.04 7.61
CA GLY A 50 8.48 -7.65 7.39
C GLY A 50 7.91 -6.78 8.52
N VAL A 51 8.67 -6.60 9.59
CA VAL A 51 8.26 -5.84 10.78
C VAL A 51 8.87 -4.45 10.76
N VAL A 52 8.05 -3.46 11.04
CA VAL A 52 8.50 -2.07 11.21
C VAL A 52 9.46 -1.99 12.39
N PRO A 53 10.72 -1.55 12.18
CA PRO A 53 11.69 -1.43 13.26
C PRO A 53 11.23 -0.37 14.26
N SER A 54 11.49 -0.62 15.54
CA SER A 54 11.34 0.41 16.57
C SER A 54 12.48 1.43 16.52
N ILE A 55 12.28 2.62 17.08
CA ILE A 55 13.33 3.64 17.18
C ILE A 55 14.55 3.15 18.00
N VAL A 56 14.36 2.17 18.87
CA VAL A 56 15.46 1.56 19.65
C VAL A 56 16.29 0.61 18.78
N GLU A 57 15.65 -0.14 17.87
CA GLU A 57 16.34 -1.06 16.94
C GLU A 57 17.00 -0.31 15.78
N ASP A 58 16.39 0.77 15.34
CA ASP A 58 16.85 1.61 14.23
C ASP A 58 16.69 3.08 14.60
N PRO A 59 17.70 3.71 15.23
CA PRO A 59 17.62 5.11 15.65
C PRO A 59 17.44 6.12 14.50
N GLU A 60 17.76 5.74 13.27
CA GLU A 60 17.60 6.61 12.10
C GLU A 60 16.23 6.53 11.46
N GLY A 61 15.70 5.32 11.31
CA GLY A 61 14.48 5.05 10.54
C GLY A 61 13.39 4.30 11.29
N GLY A 62 13.58 4.00 12.57
CA GLY A 62 12.61 3.25 13.36
C GLY A 62 11.37 4.05 13.76
N PHE A 63 10.31 3.34 14.03
CA PHE A 63 9.04 3.90 14.48
C PHE A 63 9.06 4.22 15.97
N ASP A 64 8.75 5.47 16.31
CA ASP A 64 8.54 5.93 17.67
C ASP A 64 7.05 6.24 17.90
N PRO A 65 6.30 5.39 18.61
CA PRO A 65 4.89 5.64 18.88
C PRO A 65 4.65 6.87 19.76
N ASP A 66 5.63 7.32 20.56
CA ASP A 66 5.50 8.47 21.44
C ASP A 66 5.42 9.78 20.65
N THR A 67 5.96 9.83 19.45
CA THR A 67 5.78 10.96 18.52
C THR A 67 4.37 11.05 17.96
N VAL A 68 3.66 9.93 17.94
CA VAL A 68 2.30 9.84 17.39
C VAL A 68 1.26 10.09 18.46
N SER A 69 1.40 9.49 19.65
CA SER A 69 0.40 9.55 20.70
C SER A 69 1.02 9.35 22.08
N ALA A 70 0.45 10.01 23.09
CA ALA A 70 0.92 9.79 24.46
C ALA A 70 0.77 8.33 24.89
N PRO A 71 1.68 7.75 25.72
CA PRO A 71 1.65 6.34 26.10
C PRO A 71 0.33 5.84 26.68
N LYS A 72 -0.40 6.70 27.40
CA LYS A 72 -1.74 6.38 27.94
C LYS A 72 -2.79 6.18 26.85
N ASP A 73 -2.65 6.85 25.72
CA ASP A 73 -3.59 6.81 24.60
C ASP A 73 -3.24 5.71 23.60
N GLN A 74 -1.94 5.36 23.50
CA GLN A 74 -1.49 4.20 22.70
C GLN A 74 -2.15 2.90 23.15
N ARG A 75 -2.41 2.73 24.45
CA ARG A 75 -3.08 1.55 25.02
C ARG A 75 -4.57 1.43 24.65
N LYS A 76 -5.15 2.46 24.03
CA LYS A 76 -6.57 2.48 23.62
C LYS A 76 -6.79 2.09 22.16
N VAL A 77 -5.73 1.92 21.39
CA VAL A 77 -5.75 1.65 19.95
C VAL A 77 -4.79 0.51 19.61
N ASP A 78 -5.09 -0.26 18.57
CA ASP A 78 -4.15 -1.23 18.02
C ASP A 78 -3.09 -0.51 17.17
N ARG A 79 -1.96 -1.19 16.96
CA ARG A 79 -0.77 -0.66 16.27
C ARG A 79 -1.06 -0.16 14.86
N PHE A 80 -1.99 -0.80 14.11
CA PHE A 80 -2.35 -0.34 12.76
C PHE A 80 -2.90 1.09 12.75
N ILE A 81 -3.61 1.50 13.80
CA ILE A 81 -4.10 2.87 13.95
C ILE A 81 -2.94 3.85 14.16
N LEU A 82 -1.94 3.47 14.98
CA LEU A 82 -0.76 4.32 15.19
C LEU A 82 0.04 4.51 13.90
N PHE A 83 0.21 3.46 13.10
CA PHE A 83 0.86 3.56 11.80
C PHE A 83 0.09 4.47 10.84
N ALA A 84 -1.25 4.34 10.78
CA ALA A 84 -2.07 5.22 9.98
C ALA A 84 -1.93 6.69 10.37
N LEU A 85 -1.91 6.98 11.67
CA LEU A 85 -1.77 8.35 12.19
C LEU A 85 -0.40 8.94 11.87
N ALA A 86 0.69 8.17 12.03
CA ALA A 86 2.04 8.60 11.68
C ALA A 86 2.17 8.92 10.18
N ALA A 87 1.73 7.99 9.33
CA ALA A 87 1.78 8.20 7.89
C ALA A 87 0.86 9.35 7.43
N ALA A 88 -0.32 9.51 8.06
CA ALA A 88 -1.21 10.63 7.76
C ALA A 88 -0.59 11.99 8.15
N ASP A 89 0.11 12.06 9.28
CA ASP A 89 0.78 13.28 9.74
C ASP A 89 1.91 13.70 8.79
N GLU A 90 2.74 12.74 8.34
CA GLU A 90 3.78 12.98 7.33
C GLU A 90 3.16 13.47 6.01
N ALA A 91 2.13 12.78 5.51
CA ALA A 91 1.45 13.15 4.27
C ALA A 91 0.83 14.54 4.32
N LEU A 92 0.16 14.89 5.42
CA LEU A 92 -0.44 16.20 5.64
C LEU A 92 0.59 17.31 5.78
N THR A 93 1.72 17.01 6.43
CA THR A 93 2.84 17.94 6.57
C THR A 93 3.45 18.25 5.19
N GLN A 94 3.69 17.25 4.37
CA GLN A 94 4.18 17.45 3.01
C GLN A 94 3.17 18.20 2.14
N ALA A 95 1.90 17.86 2.23
CA ALA A 95 0.82 18.54 1.53
C ALA A 95 0.62 19.98 2.01
N ARG A 96 1.15 20.35 3.18
CA ARG A 96 0.85 21.62 3.87
C ARG A 96 -0.66 21.83 4.00
N TRP A 97 -1.38 20.74 4.36
CA TRP A 97 -2.82 20.80 4.53
C TRP A 97 -3.22 20.78 5.99
N LYS A 98 -3.83 21.88 6.41
CA LYS A 98 -4.49 22.04 7.70
C LYS A 98 -5.77 22.83 7.47
N PRO A 99 -6.94 22.22 7.66
CA PRO A 99 -8.21 22.91 7.44
C PRO A 99 -8.36 24.06 8.43
N ILE A 100 -8.64 25.25 7.91
CA ILE A 100 -8.83 26.48 8.69
C ILE A 100 -10.32 26.76 8.88
N SER A 101 -11.07 26.75 7.77
CA SER A 101 -12.50 27.04 7.75
C SER A 101 -13.35 25.81 8.08
N SER A 102 -14.63 26.04 8.35
CA SER A 102 -15.61 24.96 8.47
C SER A 102 -15.77 24.21 7.16
N ASP A 103 -15.73 24.92 6.04
CA ASP A 103 -15.87 24.35 4.71
C ASP A 103 -14.68 23.43 4.37
N ASP A 104 -13.45 23.84 4.65
CA ASP A 104 -12.27 22.98 4.50
C ASP A 104 -12.44 21.65 5.24
N ARG A 105 -12.99 21.69 6.46
CA ARG A 105 -13.24 20.49 7.27
C ARG A 105 -14.30 19.59 6.65
N LEU A 106 -15.40 20.17 6.19
CA LEU A 106 -16.51 19.45 5.58
C LEU A 106 -16.14 18.87 4.21
N ARG A 107 -15.19 19.47 3.52
CA ARG A 107 -14.72 19.07 2.19
C ARG A 107 -13.46 18.20 2.21
N THR A 108 -12.93 17.85 3.40
CA THR A 108 -11.80 16.92 3.56
C THR A 108 -12.30 15.53 3.88
N ALA A 109 -12.14 14.59 2.94
CA ALA A 109 -12.49 13.16 3.12
C ALA A 109 -11.36 12.37 3.79
N THR A 110 -11.71 11.24 4.44
CA THR A 110 -10.75 10.34 5.09
C THR A 110 -11.09 8.90 4.72
N ILE A 111 -10.32 8.28 3.83
CA ILE A 111 -10.56 6.91 3.32
C ILE A 111 -9.32 6.07 3.59
N ILE A 112 -9.26 5.43 4.76
CA ILE A 112 -8.11 4.61 5.18
C ILE A 112 -8.55 3.16 5.35
N ALA A 113 -7.99 2.30 4.53
CA ALA A 113 -8.28 0.89 4.47
C ALA A 113 -7.41 0.07 5.45
N SER A 114 -7.90 -1.11 5.80
CA SER A 114 -7.10 -2.20 6.36
C SER A 114 -7.72 -3.53 5.92
N GLY A 115 -6.93 -4.57 5.74
CA GLY A 115 -7.43 -5.88 5.35
C GLY A 115 -8.03 -6.65 6.52
N ILE A 116 -7.47 -6.49 7.72
CA ILE A 116 -7.83 -7.29 8.90
C ILE A 116 -8.15 -6.39 10.11
N GLY A 117 -7.54 -5.20 10.21
CA GLY A 117 -7.70 -4.30 11.36
C GLY A 117 -6.94 -4.76 12.60
N GLY A 118 -7.43 -4.44 13.79
CA GLY A 118 -6.78 -4.71 15.07
C GLY A 118 -6.88 -6.17 15.52
N PHE A 119 -6.41 -7.10 14.71
CA PHE A 119 -6.46 -8.53 15.01
C PHE A 119 -5.67 -8.92 16.27
N PRO A 120 -4.49 -8.34 16.56
CA PRO A 120 -3.80 -8.54 17.83
C PRO A 120 -4.65 -8.14 19.04
N ALA A 121 -5.37 -7.02 18.98
CA ALA A 121 -6.25 -6.57 20.05
C ALA A 121 -7.43 -7.54 20.29
N ILE A 122 -8.00 -8.13 19.24
CA ILE A 122 -9.03 -9.17 19.34
C ILE A 122 -8.46 -10.40 20.04
N THR A 123 -7.28 -10.87 19.62
CA THR A 123 -6.61 -12.05 20.18
C THR A 123 -6.35 -11.86 21.68
N GLU A 124 -5.85 -10.69 22.08
CA GLU A 124 -5.58 -10.37 23.48
C GLU A 124 -6.87 -10.24 24.31
N ALA A 125 -7.92 -9.69 23.72
CA ALA A 125 -9.23 -9.62 24.37
C ALA A 125 -9.79 -11.03 24.69
N VAL A 126 -9.68 -11.98 23.75
CA VAL A 126 -10.07 -13.39 23.97
C VAL A 126 -9.26 -14.00 25.12
N ARG A 127 -7.92 -13.86 25.09
CA ARG A 127 -7.06 -14.35 26.18
C ARG A 127 -7.40 -13.73 27.54
N THR A 128 -7.74 -12.44 27.55
CA THR A 128 -8.15 -11.75 28.77
C THR A 128 -9.46 -12.36 29.33
N VAL A 129 -10.45 -12.63 28.48
CA VAL A 129 -11.70 -13.27 28.91
C VAL A 129 -11.46 -14.65 29.47
N ASP A 130 -10.67 -15.48 28.77
CA ASP A 130 -10.36 -16.86 29.17
C ASP A 130 -9.62 -16.94 30.51
N GLN A 131 -8.64 -16.06 30.71
CA GLN A 131 -7.76 -16.08 31.89
C GLN A 131 -8.30 -15.31 33.09
N ARG A 132 -9.05 -14.21 32.85
CA ARG A 132 -9.39 -13.22 33.89
C ARG A 132 -10.88 -12.89 33.96
N GLY A 133 -11.69 -13.37 33.00
CA GLY A 133 -13.10 -13.12 32.89
C GLY A 133 -13.45 -11.80 32.19
N VAL A 134 -14.70 -11.73 31.70
CA VAL A 134 -15.20 -10.61 30.85
C VAL A 134 -15.13 -9.24 31.52
N ARG A 135 -15.20 -9.17 32.87
CA ARG A 135 -15.11 -7.91 33.62
C ARG A 135 -13.74 -7.21 33.54
N ARG A 136 -12.74 -7.89 33.00
CA ARG A 136 -11.37 -7.37 32.81
C ARG A 136 -11.13 -6.76 31.44
N LEU A 137 -12.11 -6.82 30.54
CA LEU A 137 -11.99 -6.15 29.25
C LEU A 137 -11.91 -4.62 29.40
N SER A 138 -11.07 -4.00 28.60
CA SER A 138 -10.99 -2.55 28.49
C SER A 138 -12.26 -1.99 27.83
N PRO A 139 -12.76 -0.80 28.25
CA PRO A 139 -13.81 -0.11 27.51
C PRO A 139 -13.38 0.30 26.09
N PHE A 140 -12.08 0.30 25.82
CA PHE A 140 -11.50 0.57 24.49
C PHE A 140 -11.29 -0.70 23.64
N THR A 141 -11.65 -1.89 24.13
CA THR A 141 -11.46 -3.15 23.39
C THR A 141 -12.07 -3.06 21.99
N VAL A 142 -13.36 -2.72 21.88
CA VAL A 142 -14.02 -2.61 20.56
C VAL A 142 -13.44 -1.48 19.71
N PRO A 143 -13.30 -0.24 20.21
CA PRO A 143 -12.64 0.83 19.44
C PRO A 143 -11.20 0.52 19.01
N SER A 144 -10.45 -0.31 19.72
CA SER A 144 -9.06 -0.60 19.36
C SER A 144 -8.93 -1.46 18.10
N PHE A 145 -9.90 -2.34 17.79
CA PHE A 145 -9.75 -3.29 16.68
C PHE A 145 -10.59 -3.00 15.44
N LEU A 146 -11.63 -2.15 15.53
CA LEU A 146 -12.48 -1.87 14.37
C LEU A 146 -11.68 -1.26 13.22
N VAL A 147 -11.82 -1.84 12.02
CA VAL A 147 -11.07 -1.45 10.82
C VAL A 147 -11.23 0.03 10.48
N ASN A 148 -12.44 0.57 10.61
CA ASN A 148 -12.75 1.97 10.30
C ASN A 148 -12.12 2.96 11.30
N LEU A 149 -11.56 2.50 12.41
CA LEU A 149 -11.01 3.41 13.44
C LEU A 149 -9.66 4.00 13.05
N ALA A 150 -8.95 3.45 12.07
CA ALA A 150 -7.81 4.15 11.47
C ALA A 150 -8.28 5.47 10.82
N ALA A 151 -9.30 5.43 9.97
CA ALA A 151 -9.92 6.61 9.39
C ALA A 151 -10.59 7.50 10.47
N GLY A 152 -11.30 6.88 11.44
CA GLY A 152 -11.99 7.57 12.52
C GLY A 152 -11.04 8.39 13.39
N GLN A 153 -9.93 7.80 13.84
CA GLN A 153 -8.93 8.49 14.65
C GLN A 153 -8.21 9.61 13.86
N ALA A 154 -7.91 9.39 12.59
CA ALA A 154 -7.36 10.43 11.72
C ALA A 154 -8.34 11.60 11.56
N SER A 155 -9.61 11.33 11.28
CA SER A 155 -10.68 12.34 11.18
C SER A 155 -10.79 13.17 12.47
N ILE A 156 -10.81 12.53 13.64
CA ILE A 156 -10.88 13.20 14.95
C ILE A 156 -9.63 14.05 15.20
N ARG A 157 -8.43 13.47 14.97
CA ARG A 157 -7.15 14.12 15.26
C ARG A 157 -6.94 15.38 14.43
N PHE A 158 -7.25 15.31 13.13
CA PHE A 158 -7.00 16.42 12.20
C PHE A 158 -8.23 17.31 11.97
N GLY A 159 -9.39 16.95 12.55
CA GLY A 159 -10.62 17.72 12.48
C GLY A 159 -11.32 17.66 11.12
N PHE A 160 -11.16 16.57 10.37
CA PHE A 160 -11.83 16.35 9.09
C PHE A 160 -13.28 15.91 9.31
N LYS A 161 -14.21 16.49 8.57
CA LYS A 161 -15.66 16.27 8.71
C LYS A 161 -16.33 15.88 7.39
N GLY A 162 -15.56 15.69 6.32
CA GLY A 162 -16.04 15.19 5.04
C GLY A 162 -16.34 13.69 5.08
N PRO A 163 -16.63 13.09 3.92
CA PRO A 163 -16.87 11.66 3.81
C PRO A 163 -15.79 10.82 4.47
N ILE A 164 -16.18 9.77 5.19
CA ILE A 164 -15.25 8.86 5.86
C ILE A 164 -15.55 7.41 5.43
N GLY A 165 -14.49 6.62 5.23
CA GLY A 165 -14.63 5.23 4.82
C GLY A 165 -13.39 4.40 5.12
N ALA A 166 -13.58 3.07 5.13
CA ALA A 166 -12.53 2.10 5.33
C ALA A 166 -12.81 0.85 4.48
N PRO A 167 -12.38 0.80 3.22
CA PRO A 167 -12.50 -0.41 2.42
C PRO A 167 -11.80 -1.59 3.07
N VAL A 168 -12.45 -2.76 3.06
CA VAL A 168 -11.93 -4.02 3.60
C VAL A 168 -11.95 -5.04 2.47
N THR A 169 -11.04 -4.90 1.53
CA THR A 169 -10.91 -5.74 0.32
C THR A 169 -9.57 -6.45 0.29
N ALA A 170 -9.20 -6.99 1.45
CA ALA A 170 -7.95 -7.73 1.67
C ALA A 170 -6.74 -6.94 1.11
N CYS A 171 -5.90 -7.59 0.29
CA CYS A 171 -4.66 -7.01 -0.22
C CYS A 171 -4.87 -5.87 -1.23
N ALA A 172 -6.05 -5.73 -1.82
CA ALA A 172 -6.40 -4.63 -2.73
C ALA A 172 -6.88 -3.36 -2.00
N ALA A 173 -7.11 -3.43 -0.68
CA ALA A 173 -7.80 -2.41 0.11
C ALA A 173 -7.15 -1.02 0.03
N GLY A 174 -5.82 -0.94 0.09
CA GLY A 174 -5.09 0.34 0.00
C GLY A 174 -5.23 1.03 -1.37
N VAL A 175 -5.15 0.29 -2.47
CA VAL A 175 -5.38 0.84 -3.82
C VAL A 175 -6.84 1.25 -3.98
N GLN A 176 -7.78 0.44 -3.45
CA GLN A 176 -9.19 0.76 -3.50
C GLN A 176 -9.51 2.06 -2.74
N ALA A 177 -8.92 2.25 -1.55
CA ALA A 177 -9.10 3.48 -0.78
C ALA A 177 -8.68 4.73 -1.56
N ILE A 178 -7.57 4.66 -2.29
CA ILE A 178 -7.12 5.74 -3.18
C ILE A 178 -8.14 5.98 -4.29
N GLY A 179 -8.63 4.93 -4.93
CA GLY A 179 -9.63 5.01 -6.00
C GLY A 179 -10.98 5.53 -5.53
N ASP A 180 -11.46 5.09 -4.37
CA ASP A 180 -12.73 5.54 -3.80
C ASP A 180 -12.66 7.01 -3.36
N ALA A 181 -11.54 7.45 -2.75
CA ALA A 181 -11.28 8.85 -2.47
C ALA A 181 -11.28 9.70 -3.75
N ALA A 182 -10.67 9.19 -4.83
CA ALA A 182 -10.70 9.86 -6.13
C ALA A 182 -12.12 9.98 -6.71
N ARG A 183 -12.96 8.97 -6.52
CA ARG A 183 -14.39 9.02 -6.93
C ARG A 183 -15.15 10.10 -6.17
N LEU A 184 -14.98 10.22 -4.85
CA LEU A 184 -15.59 11.28 -4.04
C LEU A 184 -15.19 12.69 -4.54
N ILE A 185 -13.91 12.89 -4.84
CA ILE A 185 -13.44 14.17 -5.39
C ILE A 185 -14.05 14.44 -6.79
N ARG A 186 -14.09 13.43 -7.65
CA ARG A 186 -14.70 13.56 -9.00
C ARG A 186 -16.19 13.82 -8.94
N ALA A 187 -16.91 13.23 -7.98
CA ALA A 187 -18.33 13.46 -7.71
C ALA A 187 -18.61 14.80 -7.02
N ASN A 188 -17.57 15.58 -6.70
CA ASN A 188 -17.66 16.84 -5.97
C ASN A 188 -18.22 16.73 -4.54
N GLU A 189 -18.05 15.57 -3.91
CA GLU A 189 -18.39 15.34 -2.49
C GLU A 189 -17.25 15.80 -1.56
N ALA A 190 -16.01 15.83 -2.06
CA ALA A 190 -14.83 16.35 -1.37
C ALA A 190 -13.96 17.16 -2.34
N ASP A 191 -13.07 17.99 -1.81
CA ASP A 191 -12.05 18.68 -2.58
C ASP A 191 -10.67 18.09 -2.37
N ILE A 192 -10.44 17.51 -1.21
CA ILE A 192 -9.21 16.86 -0.77
C ILE A 192 -9.52 15.63 0.05
N ALA A 193 -8.67 14.62 0.00
CA ALA A 193 -8.82 13.40 0.75
C ALA A 193 -7.47 12.89 1.30
N VAL A 194 -7.50 12.38 2.53
CA VAL A 194 -6.44 11.55 3.12
C VAL A 194 -6.83 10.10 2.87
N CYS A 195 -6.03 9.35 2.12
CA CYS A 195 -6.42 8.02 1.68
C CYS A 195 -5.22 7.06 1.56
N GLY A 196 -5.47 5.78 1.66
CA GLY A 196 -4.46 4.74 1.59
C GLY A 196 -4.79 3.54 2.46
N GLY A 197 -3.78 2.87 3.01
CA GLY A 197 -4.00 1.69 3.83
C GLY A 197 -3.01 1.54 4.96
N THR A 198 -3.40 0.76 5.97
CA THR A 198 -2.61 0.45 7.15
C THR A 198 -2.86 -0.99 7.60
N GLU A 199 -1.84 -1.66 8.14
CA GLU A 199 -1.95 -3.03 8.66
C GLU A 199 -0.90 -3.29 9.74
N ALA A 200 -1.27 -4.02 10.81
CA ALA A 200 -0.35 -4.46 11.85
C ALA A 200 -0.83 -5.76 12.51
N CYS A 201 -0.98 -6.81 11.71
CA CYS A 201 -1.56 -8.06 12.19
C CYS A 201 -0.52 -9.17 12.46
N MET A 202 0.72 -8.80 12.77
CA MET A 202 1.82 -9.72 13.03
C MET A 202 1.64 -10.40 14.39
N ASN A 203 0.93 -11.53 14.41
CA ASN A 203 0.75 -12.37 15.60
C ASN A 203 0.58 -13.84 15.22
N ILE A 204 0.67 -14.73 16.22
CA ILE A 204 0.63 -16.20 16.03
C ILE A 204 -0.67 -16.68 15.36
N VAL A 205 -1.81 -16.04 15.61
CA VAL A 205 -3.10 -16.50 15.06
C VAL A 205 -3.23 -16.13 13.58
N SER A 206 -2.92 -14.88 13.20
CA SER A 206 -2.95 -14.47 11.80
C SER A 206 -1.89 -15.18 10.97
N LEU A 207 -0.64 -15.28 11.46
CA LEU A 207 0.41 -16.07 10.82
C LEU A 207 0.01 -17.55 10.71
N GLY A 208 -0.56 -18.11 11.79
CA GLY A 208 -1.06 -19.49 11.81
C GLY A 208 -2.17 -19.75 10.79
N GLY A 209 -3.09 -18.80 10.65
CA GLY A 209 -4.15 -18.89 9.63
C GLY A 209 -3.61 -18.92 8.21
N PHE A 210 -2.65 -18.06 7.87
CA PHE A 210 -2.00 -18.09 6.56
C PHE A 210 -1.07 -19.29 6.36
N ALA A 211 -0.42 -19.79 7.43
CA ALA A 211 0.35 -21.02 7.39
C ALA A 211 -0.54 -22.25 7.14
N ALA A 212 -1.71 -22.31 7.78
CA ALA A 212 -2.70 -23.37 7.54
C ALA A 212 -3.22 -23.34 6.09
N ALA A 213 -3.34 -22.14 5.49
CA ALA A 213 -3.67 -21.97 4.08
C ALA A 213 -2.48 -22.26 3.14
N ARG A 214 -1.31 -22.61 3.65
CA ARG A 214 -0.06 -22.86 2.89
C ARG A 214 0.34 -21.69 2.00
N SER A 215 0.10 -20.46 2.45
CA SER A 215 0.35 -19.25 1.66
C SER A 215 1.69 -18.59 1.99
N LEU A 216 2.30 -18.93 3.14
CA LEU A 216 3.54 -18.31 3.63
C LEU A 216 4.79 -19.03 3.10
N SER A 217 5.85 -18.24 2.88
CA SER A 217 7.19 -18.78 2.66
C SER A 217 7.71 -19.48 3.90
N THR A 218 8.27 -20.69 3.74
CA THR A 218 8.80 -21.53 4.82
C THR A 218 10.22 -22.01 4.57
N GLY A 219 10.69 -21.97 3.32
CA GLY A 219 12.00 -22.48 2.92
C GLY A 219 13.18 -21.56 3.26
N PHE A 220 12.91 -20.32 3.75
CA PHE A 220 13.94 -19.30 3.91
C PHE A 220 14.06 -18.76 5.35
N ASN A 221 13.63 -19.52 6.35
CA ASN A 221 13.68 -19.08 7.75
C ASN A 221 15.08 -18.68 8.23
N GLU A 222 16.13 -19.35 7.73
CA GLU A 222 17.54 -19.06 8.08
C GLU A 222 18.16 -17.94 7.21
N THR A 223 17.47 -17.55 6.15
CA THR A 223 17.91 -16.47 5.25
C THR A 223 16.74 -15.53 4.94
N PRO A 224 16.18 -14.82 5.95
CA PRO A 224 14.92 -14.08 5.84
C PRO A 224 14.87 -13.10 4.67
N SER A 225 15.94 -12.36 4.42
CA SER A 225 16.05 -11.39 3.33
C SER A 225 15.92 -12.00 1.93
N ARG A 226 16.03 -13.36 1.82
CA ARG A 226 15.90 -14.07 0.54
C ARG A 226 14.53 -14.70 0.32
N ALA A 227 13.60 -14.57 1.27
CA ALA A 227 12.34 -15.28 1.28
C ALA A 227 11.32 -14.68 0.27
N SER A 228 11.12 -13.36 0.30
CA SER A 228 10.25 -12.72 -0.68
C SER A 228 11.00 -12.52 -1.99
N ARG A 229 10.54 -13.24 -3.02
CA ARG A 229 11.22 -13.34 -4.32
C ARG A 229 10.22 -13.38 -5.47
N PRO A 230 9.49 -12.27 -5.67
CA PRO A 230 8.48 -12.17 -6.72
C PRO A 230 9.02 -12.61 -8.08
N PHE A 231 8.22 -13.40 -8.81
CA PHE A 231 8.51 -13.91 -10.15
C PHE A 231 9.67 -14.89 -10.29
N ASP A 232 10.44 -15.14 -9.21
CA ASP A 232 11.54 -16.10 -9.22
C ASP A 232 11.02 -17.55 -9.17
N MET A 233 11.71 -18.46 -9.84
CA MET A 233 11.34 -19.90 -9.87
C MET A 233 11.33 -20.56 -8.49
N MET A 234 12.12 -20.07 -7.54
CA MET A 234 12.21 -20.62 -6.19
C MET A 234 11.23 -19.98 -5.20
N ARG A 235 10.27 -19.15 -5.66
CA ARG A 235 9.26 -18.58 -4.78
C ARG A 235 8.38 -19.68 -4.16
N ASP A 236 8.16 -19.60 -2.86
CA ASP A 236 7.45 -20.65 -2.11
C ASP A 236 6.29 -20.14 -1.25
N GLY A 237 5.94 -18.84 -1.37
CA GLY A 237 4.89 -18.20 -0.61
C GLY A 237 5.22 -16.74 -0.27
N PHE A 238 4.26 -16.02 0.28
CA PHE A 238 4.49 -14.64 0.65
C PHE A 238 5.12 -14.54 2.06
N VAL A 239 5.77 -13.42 2.33
CA VAL A 239 6.22 -13.03 3.67
C VAL A 239 5.26 -11.95 4.18
N MET A 240 4.60 -12.17 5.32
CA MET A 240 3.72 -11.16 5.90
C MET A 240 4.52 -9.92 6.31
N GLY A 241 3.99 -8.73 6.03
CA GLY A 241 4.54 -7.45 6.45
C GLY A 241 3.50 -6.60 7.18
N GLU A 242 3.96 -5.52 7.82
CA GLU A 242 3.13 -4.51 8.48
C GLU A 242 3.55 -3.09 8.08
N GLY A 243 2.68 -2.10 8.28
CA GLY A 243 2.98 -0.70 8.01
C GLY A 243 1.77 0.12 7.58
N ALA A 244 2.03 1.27 6.97
CA ALA A 244 1.02 2.14 6.37
C ALA A 244 1.60 2.88 5.17
N GLY A 245 0.71 3.19 4.19
CA GLY A 245 1.00 4.12 3.11
C GLY A 245 -0.21 5.02 2.89
N ILE A 246 -0.03 6.31 3.11
CA ILE A 246 -1.08 7.32 3.06
C ILE A 246 -0.72 8.40 2.04
N LEU A 247 -1.69 8.75 1.21
CA LEU A 247 -1.63 9.86 0.26
C LEU A 247 -2.58 10.98 0.69
N VAL A 248 -2.20 12.21 0.39
CA VAL A 248 -3.12 13.34 0.28
C VAL A 248 -3.34 13.56 -1.21
N ILE A 249 -4.60 13.37 -1.65
CA ILE A 249 -5.02 13.63 -3.02
C ILE A 249 -6.07 14.74 -3.02
N GLU A 250 -6.07 15.57 -4.06
CA GLU A 250 -6.99 16.67 -4.15
C GLU A 250 -7.33 17.06 -5.60
N ALA A 251 -8.42 17.79 -5.78
CA ALA A 251 -8.71 18.39 -7.06
C ALA A 251 -7.60 19.36 -7.45
N LEU A 252 -7.13 19.30 -8.69
CA LEU A 252 -6.08 20.21 -9.19
C LEU A 252 -6.43 21.68 -8.99
N SER A 253 -7.70 22.06 -9.22
CA SER A 253 -8.16 23.44 -8.99
C SER A 253 -8.03 23.88 -7.53
N HIS A 254 -8.30 22.97 -6.59
CA HIS A 254 -8.15 23.19 -5.15
C HIS A 254 -6.66 23.34 -4.80
N ALA A 255 -5.80 22.42 -5.27
CA ALA A 255 -4.37 22.48 -5.05
C ALA A 255 -3.76 23.81 -5.53
N LEU A 256 -4.07 24.22 -6.75
CA LEU A 256 -3.57 25.47 -7.32
C LEU A 256 -4.09 26.69 -6.58
N ALA A 257 -5.36 26.71 -6.19
CA ALA A 257 -5.97 27.83 -5.46
C ALA A 257 -5.33 28.08 -4.10
N ARG A 258 -4.88 27.01 -3.41
CA ARG A 258 -4.18 27.11 -2.11
C ARG A 258 -2.65 27.17 -2.22
N GLY A 259 -2.10 27.19 -3.44
CA GLY A 259 -0.65 27.27 -3.68
C GLY A 259 0.11 25.98 -3.37
N ALA A 260 -0.56 24.83 -3.41
CA ALA A 260 0.11 23.54 -3.25
C ALA A 260 0.87 23.14 -4.52
N THR A 261 1.98 22.43 -4.35
CA THR A 261 2.75 21.85 -5.46
C THR A 261 2.35 20.39 -5.66
N PRO A 262 1.74 20.03 -6.79
CA PRO A 262 1.46 18.63 -7.10
C PRO A 262 2.75 17.83 -7.26
N ILE A 263 2.70 16.54 -6.84
CA ILE A 263 3.81 15.58 -6.96
C ILE A 263 3.57 14.69 -8.18
N ALA A 264 2.33 14.22 -8.34
CA ALA A 264 1.88 13.40 -9.45
C ALA A 264 0.39 13.65 -9.70
N GLU A 265 -0.13 13.17 -10.82
CA GLU A 265 -1.56 13.17 -11.10
C GLU A 265 -2.10 11.75 -11.14
N LEU A 266 -3.20 11.48 -10.43
CA LEU A 266 -3.94 10.22 -10.51
C LEU A 266 -4.90 10.28 -11.71
N VAL A 267 -4.49 9.68 -12.81
CA VAL A 267 -5.18 9.79 -14.11
C VAL A 267 -6.13 8.63 -14.40
N GLY A 268 -5.90 7.47 -13.78
CA GLY A 268 -6.74 6.29 -13.98
C GLY A 268 -6.88 5.44 -12.73
N TYR A 269 -8.05 4.81 -12.59
CA TYR A 269 -8.34 3.82 -11.56
C TYR A 269 -9.28 2.76 -12.12
N GLY A 270 -8.88 1.50 -12.04
CA GLY A 270 -9.69 0.36 -12.42
C GLY A 270 -9.89 -0.60 -11.25
N THR A 271 -11.11 -1.15 -11.12
CA THR A 271 -11.40 -2.20 -10.15
C THR A 271 -12.32 -3.24 -10.78
N THR A 272 -12.10 -4.51 -10.46
CA THR A 272 -12.84 -5.66 -11.00
C THR A 272 -12.98 -6.75 -9.95
N ALA A 273 -13.86 -7.71 -10.21
CA ALA A 273 -13.98 -8.96 -9.46
C ALA A 273 -13.64 -10.15 -10.38
N ASP A 274 -12.95 -11.14 -9.80
CA ASP A 274 -12.63 -12.40 -10.51
C ASP A 274 -13.84 -13.33 -10.66
N ALA A 275 -14.72 -13.36 -9.66
CA ALA A 275 -15.82 -14.31 -9.53
C ALA A 275 -15.35 -15.77 -9.75
N HIS A 276 -14.20 -16.15 -9.17
CA HIS A 276 -13.53 -17.43 -9.39
C HIS A 276 -13.41 -18.25 -8.09
N HIS A 277 -12.53 -17.84 -7.15
CA HIS A 277 -12.27 -18.56 -5.91
C HIS A 277 -11.97 -17.57 -4.78
N ILE A 278 -12.16 -18.00 -3.51
CA ILE A 278 -12.00 -17.11 -2.34
C ILE A 278 -10.56 -16.68 -2.04
N THR A 279 -9.56 -17.49 -2.42
CA THR A 279 -8.15 -17.25 -2.09
C THR A 279 -7.19 -17.27 -3.27
N SER A 280 -7.66 -17.56 -4.49
CA SER A 280 -6.83 -17.55 -5.69
C SER A 280 -7.55 -16.88 -6.85
N GLY A 281 -6.82 -16.10 -7.64
CA GLY A 281 -7.30 -15.57 -8.90
C GLY A 281 -7.37 -16.67 -10.00
N PRO A 282 -8.04 -16.37 -11.13
CA PRO A 282 -8.05 -17.26 -12.29
C PRO A 282 -6.65 -17.35 -12.88
N GLU A 283 -6.33 -18.52 -13.44
CA GLU A 283 -4.99 -18.79 -13.99
C GLU A 283 -4.58 -17.84 -15.12
N ASP A 284 -5.54 -17.33 -15.89
CA ASP A 284 -5.30 -16.39 -16.99
C ASP A 284 -5.11 -14.94 -16.54
N GLY A 285 -5.26 -14.65 -15.25
CA GLY A 285 -5.15 -13.31 -14.68
C GLY A 285 -6.20 -12.32 -15.20
N ASN A 286 -7.36 -12.80 -15.64
CA ASN A 286 -8.39 -11.99 -16.33
C ASN A 286 -8.85 -10.79 -15.52
N GLY A 287 -9.09 -10.93 -14.20
CA GLY A 287 -9.53 -9.83 -13.34
C GLY A 287 -8.47 -8.74 -13.24
N ALA A 288 -7.21 -9.12 -13.02
CA ALA A 288 -6.05 -8.22 -12.97
C ALA A 288 -5.88 -7.46 -14.30
N ARG A 289 -5.94 -8.19 -15.43
CA ARG A 289 -5.91 -7.60 -16.78
C ARG A 289 -6.97 -6.52 -16.95
N ARG A 290 -8.24 -6.83 -16.66
CA ARG A 290 -9.35 -5.89 -16.80
C ARG A 290 -9.21 -4.67 -15.90
N ALA A 291 -8.68 -4.82 -14.67
CA ALA A 291 -8.44 -3.70 -13.77
C ALA A 291 -7.40 -2.72 -14.36
N MET A 292 -6.29 -3.24 -14.91
CA MET A 292 -5.29 -2.44 -15.62
C MET A 292 -5.88 -1.77 -16.86
N GLU A 293 -6.61 -2.50 -17.71
CA GLU A 293 -7.25 -1.95 -18.92
C GLU A 293 -8.23 -0.81 -18.61
N ILE A 294 -9.04 -0.95 -17.56
CA ILE A 294 -9.96 0.12 -17.12
C ILE A 294 -9.18 1.37 -16.68
N ALA A 295 -8.10 1.20 -15.91
CA ALA A 295 -7.27 2.34 -15.49
C ALA A 295 -6.63 3.05 -16.69
N ILE A 296 -6.10 2.30 -17.65
CA ILE A 296 -5.49 2.79 -18.89
C ILE A 296 -6.53 3.52 -19.77
N ALA A 297 -7.69 2.92 -19.97
CA ALA A 297 -8.78 3.51 -20.73
C ALA A 297 -9.29 4.82 -20.10
N GLN A 298 -9.38 4.87 -18.76
CA GLN A 298 -9.78 6.08 -18.04
C GLN A 298 -8.76 7.23 -18.20
N ALA A 299 -7.48 6.90 -18.32
CA ALA A 299 -6.41 7.86 -18.59
C ALA A 299 -6.38 8.32 -20.06
N GLY A 300 -7.02 7.59 -20.97
CA GLY A 300 -7.04 7.87 -22.42
C GLY A 300 -5.69 7.70 -23.11
N ILE A 301 -4.88 6.73 -22.66
CA ILE A 301 -3.54 6.45 -23.19
C ILE A 301 -3.45 5.04 -23.75
N ALA A 302 -2.39 4.75 -24.50
CA ALA A 302 -2.07 3.40 -24.92
C ALA A 302 -1.18 2.70 -23.88
N PRO A 303 -1.25 1.36 -23.70
CA PRO A 303 -0.41 0.62 -22.76
C PRO A 303 1.10 0.91 -22.91
N ARG A 304 1.60 1.07 -24.13
CA ARG A 304 3.01 1.37 -24.42
C ARG A 304 3.52 2.72 -23.87
N GLU A 305 2.63 3.61 -23.42
CA GLU A 305 3.01 4.89 -22.80
C GLU A 305 3.36 4.75 -21.32
N ILE A 306 3.09 3.58 -20.73
CA ILE A 306 3.41 3.28 -19.33
C ILE A 306 4.85 2.80 -19.28
N GLY A 307 5.69 3.55 -18.54
CA GLY A 307 7.11 3.21 -18.40
C GLY A 307 7.41 2.30 -17.21
N HIS A 308 6.54 2.27 -16.18
CA HIS A 308 6.76 1.45 -14.98
C HIS A 308 5.46 0.82 -14.46
N LEU A 309 5.57 -0.43 -14.02
CA LEU A 309 4.52 -1.17 -13.34
C LEU A 309 5.05 -1.68 -11.99
N ASN A 310 4.45 -1.23 -10.89
CA ASN A 310 4.65 -1.82 -9.58
C ASN A 310 3.63 -2.95 -9.42
N ALA A 311 4.11 -4.17 -9.48
CA ALA A 311 3.29 -5.36 -9.49
C ALA A 311 2.76 -5.71 -8.10
N HIS A 312 1.60 -6.36 -8.06
CA HIS A 312 1.11 -6.94 -6.81
C HIS A 312 2.04 -8.05 -6.31
N ALA A 313 2.50 -8.92 -7.16
CA ALA A 313 3.60 -9.89 -7.03
C ALA A 313 3.97 -10.27 -5.58
N THR A 314 3.21 -11.19 -4.99
CA THR A 314 3.35 -11.58 -3.58
C THR A 314 4.42 -12.62 -3.31
N SER A 315 5.13 -13.10 -4.34
CA SER A 315 6.07 -14.24 -4.22
C SER A 315 5.35 -15.58 -4.04
N THR A 316 4.08 -15.67 -4.46
CA THR A 316 3.35 -16.94 -4.46
C THR A 316 3.38 -17.59 -5.83
N PRO A 317 3.49 -18.93 -5.92
CA PRO A 317 3.55 -19.62 -7.21
C PRO A 317 2.38 -19.27 -8.15
N VAL A 318 1.15 -19.33 -7.63
CA VAL A 318 -0.08 -19.10 -8.44
C VAL A 318 -0.35 -17.62 -8.70
N GLY A 319 -0.18 -16.78 -7.66
CA GLY A 319 -0.49 -15.35 -7.78
C GLY A 319 0.40 -14.63 -8.78
N ASP A 320 1.71 -14.85 -8.67
CA ASP A 320 2.68 -14.22 -9.57
C ASP A 320 2.51 -14.71 -11.02
N LEU A 321 2.17 -15.99 -11.22
CA LEU A 321 1.93 -16.54 -12.56
C LEU A 321 0.70 -15.89 -13.23
N GLY A 322 -0.40 -15.74 -12.49
CA GLY A 322 -1.59 -15.03 -12.98
C GLY A 322 -1.27 -13.58 -13.35
N GLU A 323 -0.45 -12.88 -12.55
CA GLU A 323 -0.04 -11.51 -12.86
C GLU A 323 0.90 -11.43 -14.09
N ILE A 324 1.83 -12.38 -14.26
CA ILE A 324 2.66 -12.51 -15.49
C ILE A 324 1.76 -12.56 -16.72
N ARG A 325 0.74 -13.43 -16.71
CA ARG A 325 -0.20 -13.58 -17.82
C ARG A 325 -1.03 -12.31 -18.06
N ALA A 326 -1.48 -11.65 -17.00
CA ALA A 326 -2.18 -10.37 -17.09
C ALA A 326 -1.31 -9.27 -17.70
N ILE A 327 -0.04 -9.14 -17.25
CA ILE A 327 0.93 -8.17 -17.78
C ILE A 327 1.14 -8.42 -19.29
N LYS A 328 1.41 -9.65 -19.70
CA LYS A 328 1.59 -9.99 -21.11
C LYS A 328 0.36 -9.69 -21.95
N SER A 329 -0.84 -9.93 -21.41
CA SER A 329 -2.09 -9.64 -22.12
C SER A 329 -2.31 -8.14 -22.33
N VAL A 330 -1.89 -7.28 -21.40
CA VAL A 330 -2.07 -5.83 -21.49
C VAL A 330 -0.97 -5.18 -22.32
N PHE A 331 0.28 -5.57 -22.11
CA PHE A 331 1.46 -4.87 -22.65
C PHE A 331 2.11 -5.60 -23.84
N GLY A 332 1.72 -6.84 -24.10
CA GLY A 332 2.37 -7.70 -25.11
C GLY A 332 3.59 -8.44 -24.56
N SER A 333 4.16 -9.35 -25.38
CA SER A 333 5.32 -10.16 -25.00
C SER A 333 6.66 -9.47 -25.26
N ASP A 334 6.66 -8.37 -26.01
CA ASP A 334 7.88 -7.59 -26.33
C ASP A 334 7.73 -6.15 -25.78
N ASN A 335 7.17 -6.05 -24.57
CA ASN A 335 6.89 -4.76 -23.96
C ASN A 335 8.17 -4.17 -23.31
N THR A 336 8.16 -2.85 -23.20
CA THR A 336 9.25 -2.06 -22.58
C THR A 336 8.85 -1.51 -21.20
N VAL A 337 7.72 -1.95 -20.65
CA VAL A 337 7.32 -1.53 -19.30
C VAL A 337 8.25 -2.17 -18.28
N ALA A 338 8.94 -1.34 -17.50
CA ALA A 338 9.78 -1.82 -16.40
C ALA A 338 8.91 -2.35 -15.25
N VAL A 339 9.05 -3.63 -14.90
CA VAL A 339 8.24 -4.29 -13.88
C VAL A 339 9.02 -4.47 -12.60
N SER A 340 8.49 -3.97 -11.48
CA SER A 340 9.05 -4.12 -10.14
C SER A 340 8.08 -4.81 -9.19
N GLY A 341 8.59 -5.75 -8.37
CA GLY A 341 7.90 -6.37 -7.25
C GLY A 341 8.48 -5.90 -5.92
N THR A 342 8.04 -4.75 -5.41
CA THR A 342 8.64 -4.10 -4.22
C THR A 342 8.38 -4.86 -2.92
N LYS A 343 7.43 -5.81 -2.91
CA LYS A 343 7.24 -6.75 -1.80
C LYS A 343 8.45 -7.65 -1.54
N SER A 344 9.37 -7.75 -2.49
CA SER A 344 10.67 -8.40 -2.30
C SER A 344 11.48 -7.79 -1.16
N ALA A 345 11.33 -6.47 -0.92
CA ALA A 345 12.02 -5.75 0.13
C ALA A 345 11.20 -5.59 1.41
N THR A 346 9.89 -5.41 1.30
CA THR A 346 9.01 -5.08 2.43
C THR A 346 8.24 -6.28 2.99
N GLY A 347 8.14 -7.38 2.23
CA GLY A 347 7.08 -8.35 2.44
C GLY A 347 5.72 -7.80 1.99
N HIS A 348 4.68 -8.56 2.23
CA HIS A 348 3.32 -8.23 1.85
C HIS A 348 2.57 -7.57 3.02
N LEU A 349 2.35 -6.26 2.97
CA LEU A 349 1.69 -5.48 4.00
C LEU A 349 0.15 -5.60 3.98
N LEU A 350 -0.40 -6.60 3.30
CA LEU A 350 -1.84 -6.86 3.19
C LEU A 350 -2.63 -5.58 2.80
N GLY A 351 -3.54 -5.09 3.66
CA GLY A 351 -4.33 -3.91 3.38
C GLY A 351 -3.54 -2.60 3.24
N ALA A 352 -2.35 -2.52 3.83
CA ALA A 352 -1.45 -1.37 3.68
C ALA A 352 -0.64 -1.39 2.37
N ALA A 353 -0.47 -2.57 1.75
CA ALA A 353 0.42 -2.76 0.61
C ALA A 353 0.15 -1.77 -0.52
N GLY A 354 -1.11 -1.64 -0.94
CA GLY A 354 -1.46 -0.76 -2.06
C GLY A 354 -1.20 0.73 -1.81
N GLY A 355 -1.28 1.19 -0.57
CA GLY A 355 -0.93 2.56 -0.19
C GLY A 355 0.57 2.81 -0.30
N LEU A 356 1.40 1.93 0.27
CA LEU A 356 2.85 2.02 0.22
C LEU A 356 3.39 1.88 -1.21
N GLU A 357 2.86 0.94 -1.98
CA GLU A 357 3.26 0.69 -3.37
C GLU A 357 2.85 1.82 -4.31
N ALA A 358 1.71 2.47 -4.06
CA ALA A 358 1.36 3.72 -4.76
C ALA A 358 2.39 4.83 -4.49
N ILE A 359 2.88 4.97 -3.25
CA ILE A 359 3.96 5.91 -2.90
C ILE A 359 5.23 5.57 -3.69
N PHE A 360 5.67 4.31 -3.69
CA PHE A 360 6.85 3.89 -4.44
C PHE A 360 6.70 4.12 -5.95
N THR A 361 5.49 3.91 -6.49
CA THR A 361 5.18 4.19 -7.89
C THR A 361 5.27 5.68 -8.23
N ILE A 362 4.77 6.55 -7.35
CA ILE A 362 4.86 8.01 -7.51
C ILE A 362 6.32 8.47 -7.40
N LEU A 363 7.09 7.90 -6.46
CA LEU A 363 8.51 8.22 -6.31
C LEU A 363 9.33 7.74 -7.52
N ALA A 364 9.00 6.58 -8.09
CA ALA A 364 9.62 6.11 -9.33
C ALA A 364 9.39 7.12 -10.47
N LEU A 365 8.15 7.59 -10.65
CA LEU A 365 7.81 8.64 -11.61
C LEU A 365 8.57 9.94 -11.36
N SER A 366 8.63 10.40 -10.12
CA SER A 366 9.25 11.68 -9.78
C SER A 366 10.76 11.65 -9.96
N ASN A 367 11.42 10.54 -9.58
CA ASN A 367 12.88 10.37 -9.63
C ASN A 367 13.37 9.75 -10.95
N GLN A 368 12.45 9.24 -11.80
CA GLN A 368 12.81 8.51 -13.04
C GLN A 368 13.72 7.31 -12.76
N ILE A 369 13.42 6.59 -11.66
CA ILE A 369 14.15 5.41 -11.20
C ILE A 369 13.13 4.31 -10.86
N ALA A 370 13.19 3.18 -11.53
CA ALA A 370 12.41 1.99 -11.18
C ALA A 370 13.10 1.25 -10.03
N PRO A 371 12.38 0.95 -8.93
CA PRO A 371 12.93 0.23 -7.78
C PRO A 371 13.15 -1.25 -8.10
N PRO A 372 14.07 -1.94 -7.40
CA PRO A 372 14.41 -3.32 -7.69
C PRO A 372 13.34 -4.33 -7.23
N THR A 373 13.30 -5.47 -7.91
CA THR A 373 12.74 -6.72 -7.42
C THR A 373 13.89 -7.56 -6.85
N LEU A 374 14.02 -7.60 -5.54
CA LEU A 374 15.09 -8.36 -4.88
C LEU A 374 14.89 -9.88 -5.08
N ASN A 375 16.00 -10.61 -5.06
CA ASN A 375 16.00 -12.08 -5.14
C ASN A 375 15.50 -12.67 -6.48
N LEU A 376 15.31 -11.86 -7.50
CA LEU A 376 14.93 -12.32 -8.84
C LEU A 376 16.18 -12.75 -9.62
N ASN A 377 16.60 -14.01 -9.39
CA ASN A 377 17.82 -14.57 -9.99
C ASN A 377 17.51 -15.50 -11.16
N ALA A 378 16.37 -16.18 -11.12
CA ALA A 378 15.90 -17.08 -12.15
C ALA A 378 14.38 -16.80 -12.39
N PRO A 379 14.04 -15.89 -13.31
CA PRO A 379 12.65 -15.56 -13.60
C PRO A 379 11.86 -16.81 -14.05
N ASP A 380 10.57 -16.83 -13.70
CA ASP A 380 9.65 -17.88 -14.16
C ASP A 380 9.71 -17.98 -15.69
N PRO A 381 9.80 -19.20 -16.28
CA PRO A 381 9.84 -19.39 -17.74
C PRO A 381 8.68 -18.72 -18.50
N GLU A 382 7.49 -18.64 -17.88
CA GLU A 382 6.36 -17.92 -18.49
C GLU A 382 6.56 -16.40 -18.54
N ALA A 383 7.53 -15.87 -17.83
CA ALA A 383 7.83 -14.42 -17.80
C ALA A 383 8.76 -13.95 -18.94
N VAL A 384 9.16 -14.84 -19.84
CA VAL A 384 9.97 -14.44 -21.01
C VAL A 384 9.33 -13.28 -21.76
N GLY A 385 10.12 -12.21 -22.02
CA GLY A 385 9.68 -10.98 -22.68
C GLY A 385 9.16 -9.89 -21.73
N ILE A 386 9.13 -10.13 -20.41
CA ILE A 386 8.85 -9.07 -19.41
C ILE A 386 10.17 -8.41 -19.00
N ASP A 387 10.22 -7.09 -19.02
CA ASP A 387 11.36 -6.29 -18.60
C ASP A 387 11.37 -6.07 -17.08
N PHE A 388 11.87 -7.05 -16.33
CA PHE A 388 12.00 -6.93 -14.88
C PHE A 388 13.14 -6.01 -14.45
N VAL A 389 12.90 -5.22 -13.40
CA VAL A 389 13.94 -4.51 -12.66
C VAL A 389 14.52 -5.47 -11.62
N ALA A 390 15.41 -6.36 -12.03
CA ALA A 390 15.93 -7.44 -11.20
C ALA A 390 17.11 -6.96 -10.32
N ASN A 391 17.01 -7.17 -9.02
CA ASN A 391 18.02 -6.96 -7.96
C ASN A 391 18.54 -5.54 -7.78
N ASP A 392 18.74 -4.78 -8.84
CA ASP A 392 19.28 -3.41 -8.80
C ASP A 392 18.27 -2.40 -9.35
N ALA A 393 18.13 -1.25 -8.69
CA ALA A 393 17.35 -0.14 -9.21
C ALA A 393 18.00 0.43 -10.47
N ARG A 394 17.18 0.89 -11.42
CA ARG A 394 17.69 1.47 -12.67
C ARG A 394 16.92 2.71 -13.12
N ARG A 395 17.59 3.59 -13.85
CA ARG A 395 16.95 4.72 -14.50
C ARG A 395 16.02 4.25 -15.62
N VAL A 396 14.81 4.79 -15.62
CA VAL A 396 13.79 4.54 -16.65
C VAL A 396 13.10 5.86 -16.92
N GLU A 397 13.10 6.30 -18.15
CA GLU A 397 12.28 7.43 -18.56
C GLU A 397 10.82 7.02 -18.59
N MET A 398 9.98 7.70 -17.78
CA MET A 398 8.57 7.35 -17.67
C MET A 398 7.70 8.59 -17.49
N LYS A 399 6.60 8.61 -18.22
CA LYS A 399 5.54 9.62 -18.10
C LYS A 399 4.37 9.11 -17.28
N TYR A 400 4.11 7.81 -17.36
CA TYR A 400 3.05 7.13 -16.64
C TYR A 400 3.60 5.90 -15.91
N ALA A 401 3.04 5.61 -14.75
CA ALA A 401 3.31 4.40 -14.00
C ALA A 401 2.03 3.87 -13.34
N ILE A 402 1.90 2.54 -13.26
CA ILE A 402 0.73 1.87 -12.70
C ILE A 402 1.12 1.04 -11.48
N SER A 403 0.25 1.03 -10.46
CA SER A 403 0.38 0.21 -9.25
C SER A 403 -0.81 -0.74 -9.14
N ASN A 404 -0.53 -2.02 -8.93
CA ASN A 404 -1.52 -3.09 -8.83
C ASN A 404 -1.71 -3.56 -7.38
N GLY A 405 -2.97 -3.88 -7.03
CA GLY A 405 -3.31 -4.57 -5.79
C GLY A 405 -4.41 -5.59 -6.05
N PHE A 406 -4.14 -6.86 -5.76
CA PHE A 406 -5.09 -7.97 -5.95
C PHE A 406 -5.31 -8.66 -4.61
N GLY A 407 -6.57 -8.95 -4.26
CA GLY A 407 -6.94 -9.42 -2.93
C GLY A 407 -7.72 -10.71 -2.92
N PHE A 408 -7.62 -11.45 -1.83
CA PHE A 408 -8.53 -12.55 -1.52
C PHE A 408 -9.97 -12.08 -1.65
N GLY A 409 -10.87 -12.96 -2.08
CA GLY A 409 -12.22 -12.61 -2.48
C GLY A 409 -12.33 -12.19 -3.95
N GLY A 410 -11.20 -12.20 -4.69
CA GLY A 410 -11.14 -11.88 -6.11
C GLY A 410 -11.26 -10.41 -6.44
N VAL A 411 -10.85 -9.52 -5.55
CA VAL A 411 -10.84 -8.08 -5.79
C VAL A 411 -9.54 -7.67 -6.46
N ASN A 412 -9.63 -6.99 -7.59
CA ASN A 412 -8.50 -6.43 -8.31
C ASN A 412 -8.63 -4.91 -8.39
N ALA A 413 -7.56 -4.18 -8.14
CA ALA A 413 -7.49 -2.74 -8.26
C ALA A 413 -6.16 -2.30 -8.88
N SER A 414 -6.22 -1.28 -9.76
CA SER A 414 -5.05 -0.68 -10.39
C SER A 414 -5.18 0.83 -10.37
N ALA A 415 -4.14 1.53 -9.91
CA ALA A 415 -4.06 2.99 -9.90
C ALA A 415 -2.97 3.46 -10.86
N LEU A 416 -3.32 4.35 -11.79
CA LEU A 416 -2.43 4.86 -12.82
C LEU A 416 -2.09 6.32 -12.54
N PHE A 417 -0.81 6.61 -12.43
CA PHE A 417 -0.26 7.93 -12.14
C PHE A 417 0.46 8.50 -13.36
N ARG A 418 0.39 9.82 -13.49
CA ARG A 418 1.16 10.60 -14.47
C ARG A 418 2.15 11.49 -13.74
N ARG A 419 3.35 11.60 -14.28
CA ARG A 419 4.37 12.54 -13.82
C ARG A 419 3.83 13.96 -13.85
N TRP A 420 4.05 14.70 -12.78
CA TRP A 420 3.76 16.12 -12.76
C TRP A 420 4.85 16.91 -13.46
N GLU A 421 4.45 17.79 -14.38
CA GLU A 421 5.35 18.70 -15.08
C GLU A 421 4.84 20.13 -14.86
N GLU A 422 5.70 21.00 -14.33
CA GLU A 422 5.38 22.42 -14.19
C GLU A 422 5.17 23.05 -15.58
N GLY A 423 3.97 23.57 -15.83
CA GLY A 423 3.62 24.16 -17.13
C GLY A 423 2.94 23.23 -18.13
N GLY A 424 2.69 21.94 -17.79
CA GLY A 424 1.92 21.02 -18.62
C GLY A 424 0.49 21.53 -18.90
N PRO A 425 -0.24 20.95 -19.90
CA PRO A 425 -1.50 21.47 -20.43
C PRO A 425 -2.58 21.58 -19.35
N GLY A 426 -2.80 22.77 -18.83
CA GLY A 426 -3.72 23.11 -17.74
C GLY A 426 -3.64 24.54 -17.26
N ARG A 427 -2.64 25.31 -17.68
CA ARG A 427 -2.72 26.79 -17.55
C ARG A 427 -3.56 27.32 -18.69
N SER A 428 -4.77 27.80 -18.39
CA SER A 428 -5.44 28.76 -19.28
C SER A 428 -4.47 29.92 -19.52
N PRO A 429 -4.36 30.42 -20.77
CA PRO A 429 -3.55 31.62 -21.00
C PRO A 429 -4.05 32.73 -20.08
N SER A 430 -3.11 33.36 -19.37
CA SER A 430 -3.35 34.57 -18.64
C SER A 430 -4.00 35.58 -19.62
N VAL A 431 -5.24 35.91 -19.37
CA VAL A 431 -5.89 37.05 -20.05
C VAL A 431 -5.09 38.29 -19.66
N SER A 432 -4.32 38.78 -20.60
CA SER A 432 -3.65 40.11 -20.54
C SER A 432 -4.69 41.21 -20.57
#